data_b38ae525c942a2c8f71f8707c9016795
#
_entry.id   b38ae525c942a2c8f71f8707c9016795
#
_cell.length_a   1.000
_cell.length_b   1.000
_cell.length_c   1.000
_cell.angle_alpha   90.00
_cell.angle_beta   90.00
_cell.angle_gamma   90.00
#
_symmetry.space_group_name_H-M   'P 1'
#
loop_
_entity.id
_entity.type
_entity.pdbx_description
1 polymer ?
#
loop_
_entity_poly.entity_id
_entity_poly.type
_entity_poly.pdbx_seq_one_letter_code
_entity_poly.pdbx_strand_id
1 'polypeptide(L)'
;MFDANEYRLRQVAAVVGDLAASVAQVEAVLGLKVGYRDPGVAKYGLENAILPIGAQFLELVAPTQGGTSAGRYLERRGGDAGYMLIFQAASAEAHRKRLSELGVYGIEYCGGEAHGSRTAPSLDGAHDAGLSAFAQVHHMTHFHPRDFTGILASIDSAPNVPDWRAANSDWYPAGTDWRGSLTGFCTGLRAVDIQSADPAAAAGQWSRMLALPVEGGETPEIRASDCTLRFVPPVDADGTGFVALHVGVRSADKARQAAAQCGALDPKGAVRLGGMEIVLVEEAAA
;
A
#
# COMPACT_ATOMS: atom_id res chain seq x y z
N MET A 1 9.65 -23.72 10.35
CA MET A 1 10.80 -22.86 10.03
C MET A 1 10.23 -21.59 9.45
N PHE A 2 10.51 -20.47 10.04
CA PHE A 2 9.98 -19.17 9.67
C PHE A 2 10.71 -18.71 8.39
N ASP A 3 10.01 -18.49 7.29
CA ASP A 3 10.59 -17.92 6.07
C ASP A 3 10.53 -16.40 6.14
N ALA A 4 11.61 -15.79 6.63
CA ALA A 4 11.72 -14.34 6.78
C ALA A 4 11.70 -13.59 5.44
N ASN A 5 11.82 -14.31 4.33
CA ASN A 5 11.90 -13.73 2.99
C ASN A 5 10.57 -13.73 2.25
N GLU A 6 9.48 -14.16 2.88
CA GLU A 6 8.19 -14.22 2.23
C GLU A 6 7.32 -13.03 2.63
N TYR A 7 7.01 -12.20 1.67
CA TYR A 7 6.10 -11.07 1.79
C TYR A 7 4.97 -11.18 0.80
N ARG A 8 3.83 -10.64 1.16
CA ARG A 8 2.79 -10.26 0.20
C ARG A 8 2.55 -8.75 0.29
N LEU A 9 2.27 -8.12 -0.85
CA LEU A 9 1.82 -6.73 -0.87
C LEU A 9 0.33 -6.72 -0.49
N ARG A 10 0.04 -6.40 0.76
CA ARG A 10 -1.33 -6.54 1.27
C ARG A 10 -2.18 -5.29 1.02
N GLN A 11 -1.57 -4.12 1.09
CA GLN A 11 -2.30 -2.86 0.93
C GLN A 11 -1.44 -1.82 0.24
N VAL A 12 -2.03 -1.05 -0.63
CA VAL A 12 -1.42 0.14 -1.23
C VAL A 12 -2.27 1.35 -0.84
N ALA A 13 -1.63 2.45 -0.44
CA ALA A 13 -2.32 3.68 -0.12
C ALA A 13 -1.95 4.78 -1.11
N ALA A 14 -2.95 5.50 -1.60
CA ALA A 14 -2.79 6.75 -2.33
C ALA A 14 -3.25 7.92 -1.44
N VAL A 15 -2.52 9.03 -1.50
CA VAL A 15 -2.99 10.29 -0.92
C VAL A 15 -3.77 11.06 -1.95
N VAL A 16 -4.93 11.58 -1.56
CA VAL A 16 -5.84 12.30 -2.44
C VAL A 16 -6.30 13.62 -1.80
N GLY A 17 -6.60 14.60 -2.64
CA GLY A 17 -7.10 15.90 -2.19
C GLY A 17 -8.58 15.91 -1.84
N ASP A 18 -9.37 15.06 -2.52
CA ASP A 18 -10.81 14.89 -2.30
C ASP A 18 -11.14 13.41 -2.18
N LEU A 19 -11.34 12.94 -0.93
CA LEU A 19 -11.61 11.54 -0.67
C LEU A 19 -12.91 11.06 -1.32
N ALA A 20 -13.96 11.87 -1.26
CA ALA A 20 -15.27 11.47 -1.78
C ALA A 20 -15.27 11.33 -3.29
N ALA A 21 -14.68 12.29 -4.01
CA ALA A 21 -14.54 12.24 -5.46
C ALA A 21 -13.66 11.05 -5.89
N SER A 22 -12.53 10.83 -5.23
CA SER A 22 -11.61 9.73 -5.55
C SER A 22 -12.23 8.37 -5.29
N VAL A 23 -12.98 8.20 -4.19
CA VAL A 23 -13.76 6.98 -3.92
C VAL A 23 -14.77 6.73 -5.04
N ALA A 24 -15.56 7.76 -5.40
CA ALA A 24 -16.57 7.60 -6.45
C ALA A 24 -15.96 7.18 -7.81
N GLN A 25 -14.79 7.73 -8.16
CA GLN A 25 -14.07 7.32 -9.38
C GLN A 25 -13.59 5.86 -9.30
N VAL A 26 -12.99 5.45 -8.17
CA VAL A 26 -12.53 4.08 -7.98
C VAL A 26 -13.69 3.09 -8.02
N GLU A 27 -14.80 3.41 -7.37
CA GLU A 27 -16.02 2.58 -7.39
C GLU A 27 -16.58 2.46 -8.82
N ALA A 28 -16.64 3.56 -9.57
CA ALA A 28 -17.15 3.57 -10.93
C ALA A 28 -16.26 2.74 -11.89
N VAL A 29 -14.94 2.94 -11.83
CA VAL A 29 -13.99 2.33 -12.79
C VAL A 29 -13.65 0.90 -12.47
N LEU A 30 -13.34 0.61 -11.21
CA LEU A 30 -12.89 -0.71 -10.74
C LEU A 30 -14.01 -1.53 -10.12
N GLY A 31 -15.22 -0.98 -10.01
CA GLY A 31 -16.36 -1.68 -9.42
C GLY A 31 -16.13 -2.06 -7.96
N LEU A 32 -15.17 -1.45 -7.29
CA LEU A 32 -14.88 -1.71 -5.88
C LEU A 32 -15.95 -1.09 -4.99
N LYS A 33 -15.94 -1.47 -3.72
CA LYS A 33 -16.78 -0.85 -2.68
C LYS A 33 -15.94 -0.58 -1.45
N VAL A 34 -16.23 0.52 -0.77
CA VAL A 34 -15.61 0.80 0.52
C VAL A 34 -15.98 -0.30 1.50
N GLY A 35 -14.97 -1.01 2.00
CA GLY A 35 -15.10 -2.05 3.01
C GLY A 35 -14.96 -1.51 4.43
N TYR A 36 -14.12 -0.49 4.60
CA TYR A 36 -13.82 0.05 5.91
C TYR A 36 -13.35 1.50 5.84
N ARG A 37 -13.59 2.24 6.90
CA ARG A 37 -12.99 3.54 7.20
C ARG A 37 -12.32 3.43 8.55
N ASP A 38 -10.99 3.48 8.57
CA ASP A 38 -10.24 3.28 9.80
C ASP A 38 -10.18 4.58 10.61
N PRO A 39 -10.81 4.63 11.80
CA PRO A 39 -10.72 5.80 12.66
C PRO A 39 -9.30 6.05 13.20
N GLY A 40 -8.42 5.05 13.17
CA GLY A 40 -7.05 5.15 13.65
C GLY A 40 -6.18 6.15 12.87
N VAL A 41 -6.53 6.46 11.62
CA VAL A 41 -5.78 7.44 10.82
C VAL A 41 -6.02 8.89 11.28
N ALA A 42 -7.07 9.14 12.07
CA ALA A 42 -7.37 10.47 12.61
C ALA A 42 -6.23 11.04 13.48
N LYS A 43 -5.45 10.18 14.14
CA LYS A 43 -4.25 10.59 14.90
C LYS A 43 -3.19 11.29 14.04
N TYR A 44 -3.20 11.04 12.72
CA TYR A 44 -2.30 11.69 11.74
C TYR A 44 -2.94 12.92 11.07
N GLY A 45 -4.18 13.28 11.48
CA GLY A 45 -4.96 14.32 10.82
C GLY A 45 -5.46 13.90 9.45
N LEU A 46 -5.81 12.62 9.29
CA LEU A 46 -6.28 12.03 8.05
C LEU A 46 -7.67 11.40 8.22
N GLU A 47 -8.35 11.23 7.11
CA GLU A 47 -9.45 10.31 6.91
C GLU A 47 -9.12 9.35 5.78
N ASN A 48 -9.78 8.19 5.71
CA ASN A 48 -9.51 7.21 4.67
C ASN A 48 -10.76 6.46 4.19
N ALA A 49 -10.55 5.72 3.12
CA ALA A 49 -11.45 4.67 2.64
C ALA A 49 -10.61 3.48 2.17
N ILE A 50 -10.92 2.29 2.66
CA ILE A 50 -10.23 1.05 2.30
C ILE A 50 -11.17 0.20 1.47
N LEU A 51 -10.75 -0.13 0.25
CA LEU A 51 -11.52 -0.86 -0.74
C LEU A 51 -10.82 -2.21 -1.02
N PRO A 52 -11.48 -3.35 -0.76
CA PRO A 52 -10.92 -4.66 -1.07
C PRO A 52 -10.77 -4.87 -2.58
N ILE A 53 -9.59 -5.33 -2.99
CA ILE A 53 -9.25 -5.66 -4.37
C ILE A 53 -8.70 -7.08 -4.45
N GLY A 54 -9.60 -8.06 -4.59
CA GLY A 54 -9.26 -9.47 -4.41
C GLY A 54 -8.77 -9.76 -2.97
N ALA A 55 -7.55 -10.27 -2.85
CA ALA A 55 -6.92 -10.57 -1.57
C ALA A 55 -6.08 -9.39 -0.99
N GLN A 56 -6.11 -8.25 -1.64
CA GLN A 56 -5.36 -7.04 -1.28
C GLN A 56 -6.31 -5.85 -1.08
N PHE A 57 -5.75 -4.68 -0.76
CA PHE A 57 -6.54 -3.49 -0.46
C PHE A 57 -5.95 -2.26 -1.15
N LEU A 58 -6.85 -1.44 -1.71
CA LEU A 58 -6.56 -0.08 -2.09
C LEU A 58 -7.09 0.84 -0.98
N GLU A 59 -6.22 1.64 -0.42
CA GLU A 59 -6.58 2.69 0.53
C GLU A 59 -6.47 4.05 -0.14
N LEU A 60 -7.46 4.89 0.06
CA LEU A 60 -7.38 6.31 -0.25
C LEU A 60 -7.33 7.08 1.06
N VAL A 61 -6.33 7.93 1.25
CA VAL A 61 -6.19 8.79 2.43
C VAL A 61 -6.25 10.25 2.03
N ALA A 62 -6.94 11.05 2.82
CA ALA A 62 -7.01 12.51 2.62
C ALA A 62 -6.70 13.27 3.91
N PRO A 63 -5.94 14.38 3.83
CA PRO A 63 -5.74 15.27 4.97
C PRO A 63 -7.05 15.94 5.41
N THR A 64 -7.34 15.92 6.72
CA THR A 64 -8.48 16.62 7.31
C THR A 64 -8.09 17.98 7.91
N GLN A 65 -6.78 18.28 7.91
CA GLN A 65 -6.22 19.53 8.44
C GLN A 65 -4.89 19.85 7.76
N GLY A 66 -4.48 21.12 7.84
CA GLY A 66 -3.18 21.56 7.32
C GLY A 66 -1.99 20.99 8.11
N GLY A 67 -0.81 20.94 7.47
CA GLY A 67 0.45 20.59 8.12
C GLY A 67 0.66 19.10 8.40
N THR A 68 -0.19 18.22 7.88
CA THR A 68 0.01 16.76 7.97
C THR A 68 1.17 16.29 7.07
N SER A 69 1.76 15.14 7.38
CA SER A 69 2.79 14.54 6.51
C SER A 69 2.23 14.17 5.14
N ALA A 70 1.02 13.66 5.08
CA ALA A 70 0.32 13.34 3.84
C ALA A 70 -0.01 14.62 3.03
N GLY A 71 -0.43 15.71 3.68
CA GLY A 71 -0.69 16.99 3.01
C GLY A 71 0.57 17.58 2.38
N ARG A 72 1.70 17.58 3.12
CA ARG A 72 2.99 18.00 2.55
C ARG A 72 3.45 17.10 1.39
N TYR A 73 3.12 15.83 1.43
CA TYR A 73 3.42 14.93 0.32
C TYR A 73 2.56 15.26 -0.90
N LEU A 74 1.26 15.45 -0.71
CA LEU A 74 0.30 15.87 -1.75
C LEU A 74 0.77 17.16 -2.44
N GLU A 75 1.14 18.19 -1.64
CA GLU A 75 1.67 19.46 -2.16
C GLU A 75 2.95 19.25 -3.00
N ARG A 76 3.90 18.44 -2.49
CA ARG A 76 5.15 18.16 -3.19
C ARG A 76 4.94 17.40 -4.50
N ARG A 77 3.93 16.52 -4.56
CA ARG A 77 3.56 15.75 -5.75
C ARG A 77 2.68 16.54 -6.73
N GLY A 78 2.24 17.74 -6.35
CA GLY A 78 1.37 18.59 -7.18
C GLY A 78 -0.05 18.06 -7.34
N GLY A 79 -0.47 17.08 -6.51
CA GLY A 79 -1.78 16.47 -6.56
C GLY A 79 -1.79 15.06 -5.98
N ASP A 80 -2.87 14.32 -6.29
CA ASP A 80 -3.03 12.92 -5.87
C ASP A 80 -1.85 12.06 -6.30
N ALA A 81 -1.42 11.14 -5.44
CA ALA A 81 -0.25 10.29 -5.72
C ALA A 81 -0.24 9.00 -4.90
N GLY A 82 0.49 8.00 -5.38
CA GLY A 82 0.85 6.82 -4.61
C GLY A 82 1.66 7.22 -3.37
N TYR A 83 1.29 6.71 -2.18
CA TYR A 83 1.79 7.21 -0.91
C TYR A 83 2.52 6.16 -0.08
N MET A 84 1.91 4.98 0.12
CA MET A 84 2.44 3.95 1.02
C MET A 84 2.24 2.55 0.48
N LEU A 85 3.23 1.68 0.68
CA LEU A 85 3.16 0.25 0.40
C LEU A 85 3.22 -0.51 1.73
N ILE A 86 2.22 -1.37 1.98
CA ILE A 86 2.09 -2.14 3.22
C ILE A 86 2.22 -3.62 2.89
N PHE A 87 3.31 -4.22 3.36
CA PHE A 87 3.61 -5.62 3.20
C PHE A 87 3.13 -6.41 4.40
N GLN A 88 2.52 -7.55 4.16
CA GLN A 88 2.24 -8.53 5.19
C GLN A 88 3.33 -9.60 5.18
N ALA A 89 3.83 -9.93 6.36
CA ALA A 89 4.82 -10.99 6.60
C ALA A 89 4.37 -11.85 7.80
N ALA A 90 5.07 -12.94 8.02
CA ALA A 90 4.78 -13.81 9.16
C ALA A 90 5.02 -13.11 10.52
N SER A 91 6.00 -12.20 10.60
CA SER A 91 6.30 -11.43 11.82
C SER A 91 6.92 -10.07 11.49
N ALA A 92 6.17 -9.01 11.74
CA ALA A 92 6.67 -7.63 11.63
C ALA A 92 7.86 -7.38 12.57
N GLU A 93 7.82 -7.96 13.77
CA GLU A 93 8.90 -7.83 14.76
C GLU A 93 10.22 -8.45 14.29
N ALA A 94 10.18 -9.66 13.72
CA ALA A 94 11.39 -10.30 13.18
C ALA A 94 12.03 -9.47 12.07
N HIS A 95 11.21 -8.87 11.19
CA HIS A 95 11.70 -7.98 10.15
C HIS A 95 12.23 -6.66 10.71
N ARG A 96 11.56 -6.08 11.71
CA ARG A 96 12.05 -4.89 12.44
C ARG A 96 13.43 -5.15 13.05
N LYS A 97 13.61 -6.30 13.73
CA LYS A 97 14.90 -6.73 14.28
C LYS A 97 15.96 -6.83 13.18
N ARG A 98 15.70 -7.57 12.12
CA ARG A 98 16.64 -7.75 11.00
C ARG A 98 17.02 -6.40 10.37
N LEU A 99 16.07 -5.49 10.16
CA LEU A 99 16.35 -4.19 9.58
C LEU A 99 17.16 -3.30 10.53
N SER A 100 16.94 -3.41 11.85
CA SER A 100 17.76 -2.69 12.84
C SER A 100 19.23 -3.12 12.81
N GLU A 101 19.52 -4.40 12.52
CA GLU A 101 20.88 -4.92 12.33
C GLU A 101 21.54 -4.33 11.05
N LEU A 102 20.75 -3.87 10.09
CA LEU A 102 21.22 -3.16 8.91
C LEU A 102 21.30 -1.62 9.11
N GLY A 103 21.01 -1.14 10.33
CA GLY A 103 20.98 0.29 10.66
C GLY A 103 19.70 1.00 10.19
N VAL A 104 18.65 0.26 9.83
CA VAL A 104 17.35 0.79 9.42
C VAL A 104 16.36 0.62 10.55
N TYR A 105 15.80 1.72 11.04
CA TYR A 105 14.93 1.75 12.20
C TYR A 105 13.52 2.21 11.84
N GLY A 106 12.53 1.57 12.42
CA GLY A 106 11.15 2.01 12.29
C GLY A 106 10.95 3.42 12.82
N ILE A 107 10.15 4.22 12.14
CA ILE A 107 9.71 5.55 12.62
C ILE A 107 8.48 5.45 13.50
N GLU A 108 7.72 4.37 13.36
CA GLU A 108 6.58 4.01 14.19
C GLU A 108 6.44 2.49 14.20
N TYR A 109 6.00 1.91 15.31
CA TYR A 109 5.68 0.50 15.39
C TYR A 109 4.53 0.24 16.37
N CYS A 110 3.87 -0.91 16.20
CA CYS A 110 2.85 -1.43 17.10
C CYS A 110 3.11 -2.92 17.31
N GLY A 111 3.02 -3.38 18.55
CA GLY A 111 3.25 -4.78 18.93
C GLY A 111 4.70 -5.26 18.87
N GLY A 112 5.06 -6.18 19.78
CA GLY A 112 6.40 -6.73 19.92
C GLY A 112 7.46 -5.76 20.47
N GLU A 113 8.73 -6.15 20.43
CA GLU A 113 9.86 -5.34 20.93
C GLU A 113 10.27 -4.24 19.92
N ALA A 114 10.79 -3.13 20.47
CA ALA A 114 11.14 -1.94 19.68
C ALA A 114 12.30 -2.13 18.70
N HIS A 115 13.28 -2.95 19.04
CA HIS A 115 14.50 -3.18 18.25
C HIS A 115 15.16 -1.88 17.74
N GLY A 116 15.24 -0.83 18.60
CA GLY A 116 15.81 0.46 18.24
C GLY A 116 14.92 1.38 17.40
N SER A 117 13.67 1.02 17.13
CA SER A 117 12.69 1.92 16.52
C SER A 117 12.55 3.21 17.33
N ARG A 118 12.54 4.37 16.63
CA ARG A 118 12.73 5.68 17.27
C ARG A 118 11.52 6.19 18.04
N THR A 119 10.35 5.71 17.74
CA THR A 119 9.12 6.06 18.47
C THR A 119 8.20 4.85 18.46
N ALA A 120 7.92 4.32 19.65
CA ALA A 120 6.57 3.81 19.86
C ALA A 120 5.65 5.01 19.72
N PRO A 121 4.49 4.91 19.05
CA PRO A 121 3.45 5.89 19.29
C PRO A 121 3.31 5.95 20.80
N SER A 122 3.40 7.15 21.37
CA SER A 122 3.14 7.35 22.78
C SER A 122 1.77 6.75 23.06
N LEU A 123 1.75 5.58 23.64
CA LEU A 123 0.55 4.94 24.16
C LEU A 123 0.15 5.62 25.49
N ASP A 124 0.56 6.87 25.67
CA ASP A 124 0.31 7.65 26.87
C ASP A 124 -1.07 8.29 26.79
N GLY A 125 -2.01 7.73 27.49
CA GLY A 125 -3.26 8.38 27.80
C GLY A 125 -4.53 7.75 27.22
N ALA A 126 -5.66 8.25 27.58
CA ALA A 126 -7.02 7.72 27.49
C ALA A 126 -7.58 7.23 26.13
N HIS A 127 -6.76 7.14 25.07
CA HIS A 127 -7.08 6.51 23.80
C HIS A 127 -6.60 5.05 23.69
N ASP A 128 -6.05 4.50 24.76
CA ASP A 128 -5.22 3.31 24.78
C ASP A 128 -5.95 1.97 24.61
N ALA A 129 -7.20 1.83 24.99
CA ALA A 129 -7.86 0.54 24.99
C ALA A 129 -7.99 -0.03 23.56
N GLY A 130 -8.27 0.82 22.57
CA GLY A 130 -8.39 0.42 21.17
C GLY A 130 -7.03 0.08 20.55
N LEU A 131 -6.00 0.89 20.81
CA LEU A 131 -4.64 0.64 20.31
C LEU A 131 -4.00 -0.57 20.99
N SER A 132 -4.23 -0.76 22.29
CA SER A 132 -3.78 -1.94 23.03
C SER A 132 -4.45 -3.21 22.51
N ALA A 133 -5.75 -3.19 22.24
CA ALA A 133 -6.46 -4.31 21.63
C ALA A 133 -5.97 -4.57 20.20
N PHE A 134 -5.75 -3.52 19.40
CA PHE A 134 -5.20 -3.64 18.06
C PHE A 134 -3.80 -4.26 18.07
N ALA A 135 -2.92 -3.82 18.98
CA ALA A 135 -1.57 -4.37 19.15
C ALA A 135 -1.52 -5.86 19.53
N GLN A 136 -2.62 -6.42 20.04
CA GLN A 136 -2.70 -7.86 20.32
C GLN A 136 -2.98 -8.71 19.07
N VAL A 137 -3.57 -8.11 18.05
CA VAL A 137 -4.00 -8.82 16.84
C VAL A 137 -3.25 -8.39 15.59
N HIS A 138 -2.61 -7.21 15.62
CA HIS A 138 -1.89 -6.64 14.50
C HIS A 138 -0.58 -6.00 14.95
N HIS A 139 0.53 -6.44 14.37
CA HIS A 139 1.84 -5.82 14.56
C HIS A 139 2.22 -5.10 13.27
N MET A 140 2.79 -3.92 13.39
CA MET A 140 3.25 -3.13 12.25
C MET A 140 4.59 -2.45 12.53
N THR A 141 5.28 -2.07 11.47
CA THR A 141 6.44 -1.19 11.53
C THR A 141 6.47 -0.30 10.29
N HIS A 142 6.30 1.00 10.49
CA HIS A 142 6.48 1.99 9.43
C HIS A 142 7.95 2.37 9.31
N PHE A 143 8.45 2.45 8.09
CA PHE A 143 9.82 2.85 7.76
C PHE A 143 9.84 4.17 7.02
N HIS A 144 10.88 4.97 7.29
CA HIS A 144 11.01 6.28 6.68
C HIS A 144 11.19 6.16 5.15
N PRO A 145 10.55 7.04 4.35
CA PRO A 145 10.67 7.00 2.88
C PRO A 145 12.09 6.95 2.33
N ARG A 146 13.07 7.61 3.00
CA ARG A 146 14.49 7.56 2.59
C ARG A 146 15.07 6.14 2.53
N ASP A 147 14.53 5.22 3.35
CA ASP A 147 15.02 3.85 3.44
C ASP A 147 14.39 2.96 2.34
N PHE A 148 13.29 3.44 1.74
CA PHE A 148 12.53 2.78 0.66
C PHE A 148 12.38 3.70 -0.57
N THR A 149 13.48 4.33 -0.99
CA THR A 149 13.54 5.16 -2.20
C THR A 149 12.41 6.19 -2.35
N GLY A 150 12.10 6.90 -1.27
CA GLY A 150 11.08 7.97 -1.28
C GLY A 150 9.64 7.51 -1.01
N ILE A 151 9.40 6.22 -0.81
CA ILE A 151 8.08 5.64 -0.54
C ILE A 151 7.96 5.28 0.94
N LEU A 152 6.85 5.67 1.57
CA LEU A 152 6.52 5.19 2.90
C LEU A 152 6.21 3.69 2.83
N ALA A 153 6.90 2.87 3.60
CA ALA A 153 6.68 1.43 3.62
C ALA A 153 6.31 0.95 5.03
N SER A 154 5.48 -0.08 5.09
CA SER A 154 5.20 -0.81 6.33
C SER A 154 5.42 -2.30 6.13
N ILE A 155 5.86 -2.95 7.19
CA ILE A 155 5.90 -4.41 7.29
C ILE A 155 5.04 -4.79 8.48
N ASP A 156 3.96 -5.50 8.19
CA ASP A 156 2.90 -5.80 9.12
C ASP A 156 2.73 -7.32 9.28
N SER A 157 2.16 -7.73 10.40
CA SER A 157 1.78 -9.13 10.64
C SER A 157 0.54 -9.22 11.51
N ALA A 158 -0.18 -10.32 11.38
CA ALA A 158 -1.32 -10.66 12.22
C ALA A 158 -0.97 -11.91 13.03
N PRO A 159 -0.44 -11.80 14.26
CA PRO A 159 0.13 -12.92 15.01
C PRO A 159 -0.88 -14.03 15.33
N ASN A 160 -2.16 -13.69 15.36
CA ASN A 160 -3.25 -14.61 15.67
C ASN A 160 -3.90 -15.23 14.42
N VAL A 161 -3.32 -15.03 13.23
CA VAL A 161 -3.80 -15.55 11.95
C VAL A 161 -2.84 -16.62 11.44
N PRO A 162 -3.09 -17.92 11.72
CA PRO A 162 -2.12 -18.99 11.40
C PRO A 162 -1.85 -19.11 9.90
N ASP A 163 -2.87 -18.97 9.07
CA ASP A 163 -2.75 -18.97 7.61
C ASP A 163 -2.88 -17.55 7.06
N TRP A 164 -1.91 -16.70 7.38
CA TRP A 164 -1.88 -15.31 6.94
C TRP A 164 -1.73 -15.16 5.41
N ARG A 165 -1.28 -16.22 4.71
CA ARG A 165 -1.16 -16.24 3.25
C ARG A 165 -2.47 -16.51 2.53
N ALA A 166 -3.46 -17.04 3.23
CA ALA A 166 -4.77 -17.28 2.61
C ALA A 166 -5.35 -16.00 2.02
N ALA A 167 -5.94 -16.10 0.85
CA ALA A 167 -6.52 -14.96 0.14
C ALA A 167 -7.57 -14.24 0.99
N ASN A 168 -8.29 -14.99 1.83
CA ASN A 168 -9.32 -14.50 2.73
C ASN A 168 -8.86 -14.36 4.18
N SER A 169 -7.54 -14.33 4.46
CA SER A 169 -7.02 -14.16 5.82
C SER A 169 -7.46 -12.80 6.40
N ASP A 170 -7.57 -12.74 7.72
CA ASP A 170 -7.89 -11.49 8.41
C ASP A 170 -6.83 -10.43 8.14
N TRP A 171 -7.32 -9.20 7.95
CA TRP A 171 -6.50 -8.02 7.78
C TRP A 171 -7.13 -6.86 8.56
N TYR A 172 -6.68 -6.69 9.77
CA TYR A 172 -7.30 -5.78 10.74
C TYR A 172 -7.32 -4.30 10.31
N PRO A 173 -6.32 -3.78 9.55
CA PRO A 173 -6.41 -2.42 9.00
C PRO A 173 -7.62 -2.19 8.09
N ALA A 174 -8.17 -3.24 7.47
CA ALA A 174 -9.37 -3.15 6.64
C ALA A 174 -10.68 -3.53 7.39
N GLY A 175 -10.61 -3.67 8.71
CA GLY A 175 -11.76 -4.11 9.51
C GLY A 175 -12.04 -5.61 9.40
N THR A 176 -13.01 -6.11 10.17
CA THR A 176 -13.33 -7.55 10.24
C THR A 176 -14.23 -8.01 9.10
N ASP A 177 -15.05 -7.12 8.54
CA ASP A 177 -16.14 -7.47 7.62
C ASP A 177 -15.83 -7.15 6.14
N TRP A 178 -14.57 -6.83 5.81
CA TRP A 178 -14.14 -6.39 4.49
C TRP A 178 -14.54 -7.35 3.35
N ARG A 179 -14.69 -8.65 3.66
CA ARG A 179 -15.07 -9.69 2.68
C ARG A 179 -16.45 -9.44 2.08
N GLY A 180 -17.38 -8.84 2.85
CA GLY A 180 -18.71 -8.46 2.38
C GLY A 180 -18.71 -7.36 1.30
N SER A 181 -17.60 -6.66 1.14
CA SER A 181 -17.42 -5.59 0.14
C SER A 181 -16.72 -6.05 -1.15
N LEU A 182 -16.34 -7.34 -1.24
CA LEU A 182 -15.79 -7.91 -2.47
C LEU A 182 -16.86 -7.97 -3.57
N THR A 183 -16.54 -7.42 -4.74
CA THR A 183 -17.46 -7.38 -5.90
C THR A 183 -17.13 -8.42 -6.96
N GLY A 184 -15.91 -8.96 -6.93
CA GLY A 184 -15.44 -9.96 -7.90
C GLY A 184 -15.09 -9.38 -9.29
N PHE A 185 -15.24 -8.08 -9.52
CA PHE A 185 -14.81 -7.46 -10.77
C PHE A 185 -13.28 -7.35 -10.87
N CYS A 186 -12.64 -6.90 -9.80
CA CYS A 186 -11.18 -6.93 -9.68
C CYS A 186 -10.72 -8.23 -9.00
N THR A 187 -9.62 -8.79 -9.48
CA THR A 187 -9.08 -10.07 -9.02
C THR A 187 -7.85 -9.90 -8.12
N GLY A 188 -7.27 -8.70 -8.06
CA GLY A 188 -6.14 -8.33 -7.21
C GLY A 188 -5.15 -7.42 -7.90
N LEU A 189 -4.12 -7.01 -7.15
CA LEU A 189 -2.96 -6.30 -7.67
C LEU A 189 -1.97 -7.31 -8.27
N ARG A 190 -1.37 -6.97 -9.40
CA ARG A 190 -0.38 -7.81 -10.09
C ARG A 190 1.01 -7.23 -10.03
N ALA A 191 1.11 -5.90 -10.18
CA ALA A 191 2.38 -5.20 -10.05
C ALA A 191 2.16 -3.75 -9.59
N VAL A 192 3.25 -3.17 -9.09
CA VAL A 192 3.38 -1.74 -8.78
C VAL A 192 4.60 -1.21 -9.50
N ASP A 193 4.45 -0.16 -10.30
CA ASP A 193 5.57 0.52 -10.96
C ASP A 193 6.10 1.63 -10.05
N ILE A 194 7.36 1.50 -9.67
CA ILE A 194 8.11 2.45 -8.85
C ILE A 194 9.09 3.17 -9.76
N GLN A 195 8.86 4.47 -9.97
CA GLN A 195 9.78 5.29 -10.76
C GLN A 195 10.99 5.73 -9.95
N SER A 196 12.15 5.74 -10.60
CA SER A 196 13.39 6.24 -10.03
C SER A 196 14.32 6.73 -11.14
N ALA A 197 15.14 7.76 -10.85
CA ALA A 197 16.20 8.20 -11.75
C ALA A 197 17.23 7.08 -12.00
N ASP A 198 17.40 6.16 -11.05
CA ASP A 198 18.20 4.94 -11.19
C ASP A 198 17.39 3.74 -10.72
N PRO A 199 16.64 3.09 -11.63
CA PRO A 199 15.83 1.93 -11.29
C PRO A 199 16.61 0.75 -10.71
N ALA A 200 17.84 0.53 -11.18
CA ALA A 200 18.67 -0.57 -10.69
C ALA A 200 19.14 -0.35 -9.25
N ALA A 201 19.58 0.87 -8.93
CA ALA A 201 19.94 1.24 -7.56
C ALA A 201 18.73 1.19 -6.62
N ALA A 202 17.56 1.65 -7.08
CA ALA A 202 16.32 1.56 -6.32
C ALA A 202 15.94 0.11 -6.02
N ALA A 203 15.97 -0.77 -7.04
CA ALA A 203 15.71 -2.19 -6.88
C ALA A 203 16.70 -2.84 -5.89
N GLY A 204 17.99 -2.49 -5.99
CA GLY A 204 19.02 -2.97 -5.05
C GLY A 204 18.75 -2.55 -3.61
N GLN A 205 18.29 -1.30 -3.38
CA GLN A 205 17.88 -0.84 -2.05
C GLN A 205 16.69 -1.62 -1.52
N TRP A 206 15.64 -1.79 -2.30
CA TRP A 206 14.46 -2.56 -1.91
C TRP A 206 14.76 -4.04 -1.67
N SER A 207 15.61 -4.64 -2.51
CA SER A 207 16.11 -6.01 -2.32
C SER A 207 16.79 -6.19 -0.96
N ARG A 208 17.65 -5.25 -0.57
CA ARG A 208 18.28 -5.25 0.74
C ARG A 208 17.25 -5.15 1.88
N MET A 209 16.23 -4.27 1.72
CA MET A 209 15.20 -4.06 2.75
C MET A 209 14.28 -5.28 2.89
N LEU A 210 13.86 -5.87 1.79
CA LEU A 210 12.95 -7.02 1.80
C LEU A 210 13.68 -8.38 1.87
N ALA A 211 14.99 -8.42 1.67
CA ALA A 211 15.78 -9.65 1.51
C ALA A 211 15.24 -10.56 0.40
N LEU A 212 14.72 -9.96 -0.67
CA LEU A 212 14.26 -10.63 -1.88
C LEU A 212 15.20 -10.33 -3.04
N PRO A 213 15.43 -11.27 -3.97
CA PRO A 213 16.32 -11.04 -5.10
C PRO A 213 15.76 -9.99 -6.06
N VAL A 214 16.65 -9.27 -6.73
CA VAL A 214 16.30 -8.51 -7.93
C VAL A 214 16.29 -9.46 -9.11
N GLU A 215 15.20 -9.46 -9.84
CA GLU A 215 14.99 -10.22 -11.07
C GLU A 215 14.73 -9.25 -12.24
N GLY A 216 14.43 -9.82 -13.41
CA GLY A 216 14.10 -9.04 -14.60
C GLY A 216 15.36 -8.67 -15.41
N GLY A 217 15.12 -8.09 -16.59
CA GLY A 217 16.16 -7.65 -17.52
C GLY A 217 16.30 -6.13 -17.52
N GLU A 218 15.78 -5.48 -18.58
CA GLU A 218 15.83 -4.01 -18.71
C GLU A 218 15.01 -3.29 -17.62
N THR A 219 13.94 -3.91 -17.12
CA THR A 219 13.15 -3.44 -15.99
C THR A 219 13.47 -4.31 -14.78
N PRO A 220 14.22 -3.82 -13.79
CA PRO A 220 14.46 -4.55 -12.54
C PRO A 220 13.15 -4.81 -11.79
N GLU A 221 13.01 -6.02 -11.26
CA GLU A 221 11.79 -6.47 -10.56
C GLU A 221 12.14 -7.12 -9.22
N ILE A 222 11.25 -6.99 -8.25
CA ILE A 222 11.26 -7.79 -7.01
C ILE A 222 9.89 -8.44 -6.87
N ARG A 223 9.88 -9.77 -6.75
CA ARG A 223 8.65 -10.54 -6.61
C ARG A 223 8.34 -10.80 -5.14
N ALA A 224 7.24 -10.20 -4.66
CA ALA A 224 6.55 -10.68 -3.49
C ALA A 224 5.67 -11.88 -3.86
N SER A 225 5.07 -12.56 -2.88
CA SER A 225 4.33 -13.81 -3.16
C SER A 225 3.09 -13.60 -4.04
N ASP A 226 2.54 -12.40 -4.11
CA ASP A 226 1.29 -12.09 -4.81
C ASP A 226 1.33 -10.83 -5.70
N CYS A 227 2.46 -10.13 -5.73
CA CYS A 227 2.62 -8.88 -6.49
C CYS A 227 4.08 -8.63 -6.85
N THR A 228 4.32 -8.03 -8.00
CA THR A 228 5.67 -7.67 -8.47
C THR A 228 5.90 -6.17 -8.28
N LEU A 229 7.00 -5.78 -7.66
CA LEU A 229 7.51 -4.42 -7.67
C LEU A 229 8.38 -4.26 -8.91
N ARG A 230 8.05 -3.33 -9.79
CA ARG A 230 8.78 -3.04 -11.02
C ARG A 230 9.42 -1.67 -10.89
N PHE A 231 10.71 -1.57 -11.15
CA PHE A 231 11.45 -0.33 -11.04
C PHE A 231 11.65 0.25 -12.45
N VAL A 232 11.02 1.41 -12.67
CA VAL A 232 10.93 2.02 -14.00
C VAL A 232 11.64 3.38 -14.04
N PRO A 233 12.11 3.84 -15.22
CA PRO A 233 12.56 5.21 -15.39
C PRO A 233 11.47 6.22 -15.02
N PRO A 234 11.83 7.49 -14.71
CA PRO A 234 10.85 8.52 -14.39
C PRO A 234 9.83 8.72 -15.53
N VAL A 235 8.55 8.71 -15.19
CA VAL A 235 7.45 9.01 -16.11
C VAL A 235 6.97 10.46 -15.97
N ASP A 236 7.36 11.11 -14.86
CA ASP A 236 7.09 12.52 -14.56
C ASP A 236 8.31 13.17 -13.88
N ALA A 237 8.21 14.45 -13.56
CA ALA A 237 9.25 15.22 -12.89
C ALA A 237 9.17 15.18 -11.35
N ASP A 238 8.22 14.44 -10.78
CA ASP A 238 7.88 14.50 -9.36
C ASP A 238 8.78 13.65 -8.47
N GLY A 239 9.86 13.11 -9.03
CA GLY A 239 10.85 12.32 -8.31
C GLY A 239 10.40 10.88 -8.05
N THR A 240 11.07 10.20 -7.14
CA THR A 240 10.79 8.79 -6.83
C THR A 240 9.43 8.62 -6.14
N GLY A 241 8.69 7.60 -6.54
CA GLY A 241 7.38 7.25 -6.02
C GLY A 241 6.79 6.08 -6.80
N PHE A 242 5.70 5.48 -6.35
CA PHE A 242 5.00 4.54 -7.21
C PHE A 242 3.91 5.26 -8.03
N VAL A 243 3.88 4.96 -9.31
CA VAL A 243 3.17 5.75 -10.32
C VAL A 243 2.13 4.94 -11.10
N ALA A 244 2.18 3.62 -11.01
CA ALA A 244 1.18 2.77 -11.63
C ALA A 244 0.86 1.53 -10.77
N LEU A 245 -0.39 1.09 -10.86
CA LEU A 245 -0.88 -0.18 -10.32
C LEU A 245 -1.37 -1.06 -11.45
N HIS A 246 -0.86 -2.27 -11.56
CA HIS A 246 -1.36 -3.28 -12.48
C HIS A 246 -2.47 -4.04 -11.77
N VAL A 247 -3.69 -3.91 -12.26
CA VAL A 247 -4.90 -4.42 -11.62
C VAL A 247 -5.53 -5.50 -12.48
N GLY A 248 -5.65 -6.71 -11.92
CA GLY A 248 -6.42 -7.78 -12.54
C GLY A 248 -7.91 -7.44 -12.54
N VAL A 249 -8.54 -7.48 -13.72
CA VAL A 249 -9.97 -7.17 -13.91
C VAL A 249 -10.64 -8.20 -14.79
N ARG A 250 -11.96 -8.37 -14.65
CA ARG A 250 -12.76 -9.27 -15.50
C ARG A 250 -13.04 -8.72 -16.88
N SER A 251 -12.95 -7.40 -17.07
CA SER A 251 -13.11 -6.74 -18.37
C SER A 251 -12.41 -5.39 -18.39
N ALA A 252 -11.34 -5.31 -19.13
CA ALA A 252 -10.59 -4.07 -19.33
C ALA A 252 -11.42 -3.03 -20.09
N ASP A 253 -12.23 -3.48 -21.06
CA ASP A 253 -13.09 -2.57 -21.85
C ASP A 253 -14.16 -1.92 -20.99
N LYS A 254 -14.81 -2.66 -20.08
CA LYS A 254 -15.80 -2.07 -19.16
C LYS A 254 -15.15 -1.06 -18.22
N ALA A 255 -13.96 -1.35 -17.69
CA ALA A 255 -13.22 -0.41 -16.85
C ALA A 255 -12.85 0.88 -17.62
N ARG A 256 -12.33 0.76 -18.86
CA ARG A 256 -12.02 1.93 -19.72
C ARG A 256 -13.25 2.75 -20.05
N GLN A 257 -14.37 2.08 -20.39
CA GLN A 257 -15.63 2.77 -20.65
C GLN A 257 -16.12 3.56 -19.44
N ALA A 258 -16.06 2.97 -18.26
CA ALA A 258 -16.41 3.65 -17.01
C ALA A 258 -15.46 4.82 -16.71
N ALA A 259 -14.15 4.65 -16.94
CA ALA A 259 -13.15 5.70 -16.78
C ALA A 259 -13.43 6.90 -17.72
N ALA A 260 -13.81 6.62 -18.97
CA ALA A 260 -14.21 7.68 -19.91
C ALA A 260 -15.45 8.44 -19.43
N GLN A 261 -16.42 7.75 -18.86
CA GLN A 261 -17.67 8.34 -18.37
C GLN A 261 -17.48 9.22 -17.13
N CYS A 262 -16.54 8.89 -16.24
CA CYS A 262 -16.27 9.66 -15.02
C CYS A 262 -15.04 10.58 -15.11
N GLY A 263 -14.48 10.77 -16.33
CA GLY A 263 -13.34 11.68 -16.54
C GLY A 263 -12.01 11.16 -15.94
N ALA A 264 -11.87 9.84 -15.78
CA ALA A 264 -10.67 9.20 -15.26
C ALA A 264 -9.70 8.72 -16.35
N LEU A 265 -9.81 9.25 -17.58
CA LEU A 265 -8.81 9.04 -18.64
C LEU A 265 -7.90 10.26 -18.76
N ASP A 266 -6.60 10.03 -18.88
CA ASP A 266 -5.66 11.06 -19.24
C ASP A 266 -5.74 11.39 -20.76
N PRO A 267 -5.07 12.44 -21.25
CA PRO A 267 -5.08 12.80 -22.67
C PRO A 267 -4.55 11.70 -23.60
N LYS A 268 -3.81 10.71 -23.09
CA LYS A 268 -3.29 9.59 -23.85
C LYS A 268 -4.21 8.35 -23.79
N GLY A 269 -5.32 8.45 -23.05
CA GLY A 269 -6.29 7.36 -22.86
C GLY A 269 -5.91 6.35 -21.78
N ALA A 270 -4.92 6.64 -20.94
CA ALA A 270 -4.59 5.82 -19.77
C ALA A 270 -5.59 6.11 -18.64
N VAL A 271 -5.98 5.06 -17.91
CA VAL A 271 -6.85 5.19 -16.73
C VAL A 271 -6.04 5.77 -15.58
N ARG A 272 -6.55 6.85 -14.96
CA ARG A 272 -5.91 7.51 -13.80
C ARG A 272 -6.84 7.51 -12.61
N LEU A 273 -6.38 6.95 -11.49
CA LEU A 273 -7.10 6.96 -10.22
C LEU A 273 -6.12 7.27 -9.08
N GLY A 274 -6.48 8.20 -8.20
CA GLY A 274 -5.62 8.61 -7.07
C GLY A 274 -4.21 9.05 -7.51
N GLY A 275 -4.10 9.73 -8.66
CA GLY A 275 -2.84 10.20 -9.24
C GLY A 275 -1.98 9.15 -9.93
N MET A 276 -2.38 7.88 -9.89
CA MET A 276 -1.63 6.76 -10.48
C MET A 276 -2.26 6.28 -11.79
N GLU A 277 -1.44 5.74 -12.68
CA GLU A 277 -1.93 4.95 -13.79
C GLU A 277 -2.46 3.61 -13.32
N ILE A 278 -3.63 3.20 -13.83
CA ILE A 278 -4.18 1.87 -13.62
C ILE A 278 -4.01 1.06 -14.90
N VAL A 279 -3.03 0.18 -14.89
CA VAL A 279 -2.78 -0.76 -15.98
C VAL A 279 -3.75 -1.94 -15.81
N LEU A 280 -4.74 -2.02 -16.67
CA LEU A 280 -5.77 -3.05 -16.60
C LEU A 280 -5.25 -4.37 -17.19
N VAL A 281 -5.19 -5.41 -16.38
CA VAL A 281 -4.80 -6.77 -16.77
C VAL A 281 -6.07 -7.62 -16.84
N GLU A 282 -6.52 -7.93 -18.05
CA GLU A 282 -7.74 -8.73 -18.21
C GLU A 282 -7.48 -10.19 -17.85
N GLU A 283 -8.35 -10.75 -17.02
CA GLU A 283 -8.27 -12.13 -16.55
C GLU A 283 -9.59 -12.86 -16.76
N ALA A 284 -9.53 -14.03 -17.37
CA ALA A 284 -10.70 -14.88 -17.55
C ALA A 284 -11.36 -15.20 -16.19
N ALA A 285 -12.66 -15.46 -16.21
CA ALA A 285 -13.34 -16.05 -15.07
C ALA A 285 -12.73 -17.43 -14.77
N ALA A 286 -12.31 -17.65 -13.52
CA ALA A 286 -11.81 -18.95 -13.07
C ALA A 286 -12.97 -19.96 -13.00
#